data_41d8f2752464e58fe4ed639c0c060186
#
_entry.id   41d8f2752464e58fe4ed639c0c060186
#
_cell.length_a   1.000
_cell.length_b   1.000
_cell.length_c   1.000
_cell.angle_alpha   90.00
_cell.angle_beta   90.00
_cell.angle_gamma   90.00
#
_symmetry.space_group_name_H-M   'P 1'
#
loop_
_entity.id
_entity.type
_entity.pdbx_description
1 polymer ?
#
loop_
_entity_poly.entity_id
_entity_poly.type
_entity_poly.pdbx_seq_one_letter_code
_entity_poly.pdbx_strand_id
1 'polypeptide(L)'
;MKSQVFQPVAMYVIGKSFYTVLTILCIGTLSAFVPRPVISETTDRNETISSETAIGGAFLVFAGKHGGNISKSELRGQTELKVDGCAKGSKIFDFTLEVSHNGKVTKLQAKANVLSTDMVTALNGLNAGDSFEFTSTKAYLPNGKDEVDVHSQKFVVV
;
A
#
# COMPACT_ATOMS: atom_id res chain seq x y z
N MET A 1 30.59 22.83 -44.59
CA MET A 1 31.27 22.90 -43.29
C MET A 1 30.71 24.11 -42.55
N LYS A 2 29.80 23.87 -41.58
CA LYS A 2 29.35 24.92 -40.66
C LYS A 2 29.43 24.33 -39.26
N SER A 3 30.35 24.83 -38.46
CA SER A 3 30.58 24.51 -37.08
C SER A 3 29.42 25.04 -36.24
N GLN A 4 28.76 24.18 -35.47
CA GLN A 4 27.81 24.59 -34.44
C GLN A 4 28.56 24.70 -33.11
N VAL A 5 28.53 25.87 -32.56
CA VAL A 5 29.13 26.24 -31.28
C VAL A 5 28.22 25.80 -30.15
N PHE A 6 28.72 24.93 -29.29
CA PHE A 6 28.10 24.55 -28.04
C PHE A 6 28.24 25.71 -27.03
N GLN A 7 27.11 26.20 -26.52
CA GLN A 7 27.08 27.07 -25.35
C GLN A 7 26.74 26.26 -24.09
N PRO A 8 27.49 26.41 -23.00
CA PRO A 8 27.15 25.80 -21.71
C PRO A 8 26.11 26.68 -20.99
N VAL A 9 24.98 26.05 -20.60
CA VAL A 9 23.98 26.68 -19.75
C VAL A 9 24.44 26.66 -18.30
N ALA A 10 24.50 27.85 -17.74
CA ALA A 10 24.94 28.11 -16.38
C ALA A 10 24.04 27.49 -15.32
N MET A 11 24.71 26.88 -14.38
CA MET A 11 24.20 26.34 -13.12
C MET A 11 23.77 27.48 -12.19
N TYR A 12 22.49 27.60 -11.88
CA TYR A 12 22.00 28.58 -10.91
C TYR A 12 21.71 27.87 -9.58
N VAL A 13 22.68 27.97 -8.69
CA VAL A 13 22.54 27.55 -7.28
C VAL A 13 21.91 28.71 -6.52
N ILE A 14 20.70 28.52 -6.01
CA ILE A 14 20.16 29.41 -4.98
C ILE A 14 19.87 28.60 -3.75
N GLY A 15 20.81 28.70 -2.81
CA GLY A 15 20.56 28.33 -1.41
C GLY A 15 19.82 29.47 -0.72
N LYS A 16 18.81 29.14 0.07
CA LYS A 16 18.41 29.94 1.24
C LYS A 16 17.83 29.06 2.32
N SER A 17 18.66 28.89 3.31
CA SER A 17 18.39 28.52 4.69
C SER A 17 17.27 29.42 5.29
N PHE A 18 16.25 28.79 5.86
CA PHE A 18 15.40 29.43 6.84
C PHE A 18 15.25 28.51 8.05
N TYR A 19 16.10 28.76 9.02
CA TYR A 19 15.89 28.33 10.41
C TYR A 19 14.83 29.23 11.03
N THR A 20 13.70 28.67 11.40
CA THR A 20 12.77 29.33 12.33
C THR A 20 12.66 28.46 13.57
N VAL A 21 13.38 28.88 14.59
CA VAL A 21 13.24 28.38 15.97
C VAL A 21 11.93 28.96 16.52
N LEU A 22 10.95 28.10 16.81
CA LEU A 22 9.76 28.48 17.57
C LEU A 22 9.77 27.72 18.89
N THR A 23 10.30 28.37 19.90
CA THR A 23 10.21 27.98 21.31
C THR A 23 8.79 28.28 21.82
N ILE A 24 7.98 27.27 22.07
CA ILE A 24 6.72 27.41 22.81
C ILE A 24 6.87 26.76 24.16
N LEU A 25 6.91 27.67 25.12
CA LEU A 25 6.84 27.43 26.56
C LEU A 25 5.38 27.07 26.92
N CYS A 26 5.06 25.85 27.25
CA CYS A 26 3.76 25.50 27.83
C CYS A 26 3.90 25.12 29.28
N ILE A 27 3.34 26.01 30.08
CA ILE A 27 3.16 26.01 31.55
C ILE A 27 2.26 24.82 31.92
N GLY A 28 2.66 24.13 32.98
CA GLY A 28 1.96 22.97 33.53
C GLY A 28 0.60 23.29 34.13
N THR A 29 -0.27 22.32 34.04
CA THR A 29 -1.41 22.15 34.95
C THR A 29 -1.32 20.77 35.60
N LEU A 30 -1.05 20.78 36.91
CA LEU A 30 -1.21 19.61 37.75
C LEU A 30 -2.71 19.27 37.83
N SER A 31 -3.10 18.15 37.25
CA SER A 31 -4.40 17.53 37.53
C SER A 31 -4.20 16.41 38.52
N ALA A 32 -4.78 16.58 39.67
CA ALA A 32 -4.79 15.61 40.76
C ALA A 32 -5.48 14.32 40.33
N PHE A 33 -4.72 13.23 40.36
CA PHE A 33 -5.19 11.88 40.06
C PHE A 33 -5.80 11.30 41.35
N VAL A 34 -7.11 11.14 41.37
CA VAL A 34 -7.82 10.41 42.41
C VAL A 34 -7.82 8.94 42.05
N PRO A 35 -7.22 8.05 42.85
CA PRO A 35 -7.28 6.63 42.60
C PRO A 35 -8.66 6.06 42.94
N ARG A 36 -9.38 5.57 41.96
CA ARG A 36 -10.55 4.72 42.17
C ARG A 36 -10.10 3.29 42.46
N PRO A 37 -10.71 2.59 43.42
CA PRO A 37 -10.40 1.20 43.66
C PRO A 37 -10.91 0.36 42.50
N VAL A 38 -9.97 -0.36 41.87
CA VAL A 38 -10.26 -1.35 40.85
C VAL A 38 -10.71 -2.61 41.55
N ILE A 39 -11.97 -2.95 41.40
CA ILE A 39 -12.46 -4.29 41.74
C ILE A 39 -11.90 -5.25 40.67
N SER A 40 -11.01 -6.12 41.11
CA SER A 40 -10.48 -7.20 40.28
C SER A 40 -11.55 -8.27 40.10
N GLU A 41 -12.24 -8.23 38.96
CA GLU A 41 -12.90 -9.43 38.44
C GLU A 41 -11.93 -10.14 37.49
N THR A 42 -11.33 -11.19 38.04
CA THR A 42 -10.58 -12.19 37.27
C THR A 42 -11.57 -12.97 36.44
N THR A 43 -11.62 -12.68 35.16
CA THR A 43 -12.19 -13.61 34.18
C THR A 43 -11.14 -13.85 33.11
N ASP A 44 -10.39 -14.93 33.33
CA ASP A 44 -9.65 -15.63 32.30
C ASP A 44 -10.61 -15.95 31.16
N ARG A 45 -10.43 -15.28 30.06
CA ARG A 45 -10.72 -15.83 28.75
C ARG A 45 -9.90 -15.10 27.69
N ASN A 46 -8.69 -15.61 27.57
CA ASN A 46 -7.81 -15.32 26.48
C ASN A 46 -8.36 -16.06 25.24
N GLU A 47 -9.30 -15.43 24.57
CA GLU A 47 -9.63 -15.73 23.18
C GLU A 47 -9.57 -14.42 22.45
N THR A 48 -8.38 -14.11 21.95
CA THR A 48 -8.23 -13.20 20.83
C THR A 48 -8.82 -13.90 19.61
N ILE A 49 -10.15 -13.99 19.60
CA ILE A 49 -10.87 -14.21 18.38
C ILE A 49 -10.75 -12.87 17.63
N SER A 50 -9.72 -12.79 16.81
CA SER A 50 -9.79 -11.92 15.65
C SER A 50 -11.07 -12.31 14.92
N SER A 51 -12.17 -11.66 15.26
CA SER A 51 -13.40 -11.76 14.50
C SER A 51 -13.08 -11.15 13.14
N GLU A 52 -12.53 -11.95 12.28
CA GLU A 52 -12.60 -11.74 10.85
C GLU A 52 -14.08 -11.71 10.53
N THR A 53 -14.66 -10.51 10.65
CA THR A 53 -16.00 -10.23 10.18
C THR A 53 -15.97 -10.66 8.74
N ALA A 54 -16.66 -11.74 8.40
CA ALA A 54 -16.84 -12.21 7.04
C ALA A 54 -17.62 -11.10 6.29
N ILE A 55 -16.90 -10.07 5.89
CA ILE A 55 -17.42 -9.03 5.01
C ILE A 55 -17.58 -9.73 3.67
N GLY A 56 -18.82 -10.08 3.33
CA GLY A 56 -19.14 -10.59 2.01
C GLY A 56 -18.66 -9.55 0.99
N GLY A 57 -17.59 -9.85 0.25
CA GLY A 57 -16.97 -8.91 -0.68
C GLY A 57 -16.16 -9.63 -1.76
N ALA A 58 -15.72 -8.85 -2.74
CA ALA A 58 -14.73 -9.25 -3.73
C ALA A 58 -13.34 -8.90 -3.19
N PHE A 59 -12.46 -9.87 -3.14
CA PHE A 59 -11.10 -9.70 -2.62
C PHE A 59 -10.07 -9.97 -3.68
N LEU A 60 -9.04 -9.13 -3.74
CA LEU A 60 -7.91 -9.34 -4.63
C LEU A 60 -7.01 -10.45 -4.10
N VAL A 61 -6.58 -11.32 -5.01
CA VAL A 61 -5.57 -12.35 -4.76
C VAL A 61 -4.37 -12.12 -5.68
N PHE A 62 -3.19 -12.00 -5.07
CA PHE A 62 -1.92 -11.91 -5.77
C PHE A 62 -0.94 -12.92 -5.16
N ALA A 63 -0.26 -13.70 -6.00
CA ALA A 63 0.62 -14.79 -5.57
C ALA A 63 -0.06 -15.79 -4.62
N GLY A 64 -1.38 -16.02 -4.76
CA GLY A 64 -2.16 -16.89 -3.90
C GLY A 64 -2.48 -16.33 -2.50
N LYS A 65 -2.21 -15.04 -2.26
CA LYS A 65 -2.45 -14.35 -0.98
C LYS A 65 -3.39 -13.17 -1.16
N HIS A 66 -4.15 -12.84 -0.11
CA HIS A 66 -4.99 -11.63 -0.06
C HIS A 66 -4.21 -10.40 0.41
N GLY A 67 -3.06 -10.57 1.05
CA GLY A 67 -2.19 -9.53 1.60
C GLY A 67 -1.19 -10.10 2.59
N GLY A 68 -0.56 -9.22 3.39
CA GLY A 68 0.40 -9.61 4.42
C GLY A 68 1.81 -9.86 3.89
N ASN A 69 2.57 -10.72 4.54
CA ASN A 69 3.98 -10.96 4.20
C ASN A 69 4.13 -11.76 2.90
N ILE A 70 5.01 -11.28 2.04
CA ILE A 70 5.35 -11.94 0.78
C ILE A 70 6.87 -11.94 0.57
N SER A 71 7.42 -13.08 0.21
CA SER A 71 8.85 -13.20 -0.08
C SER A 71 9.19 -12.78 -1.51
N LYS A 72 10.45 -12.40 -1.75
CA LYS A 72 10.93 -12.11 -3.11
C LYS A 72 10.78 -13.29 -4.08
N SER A 73 10.84 -14.51 -3.56
CA SER A 73 10.65 -15.73 -4.38
C SER A 73 9.20 -15.88 -4.84
N GLU A 74 8.24 -15.50 -3.99
CA GLU A 74 6.81 -15.53 -4.33
C GLU A 74 6.43 -14.41 -5.30
N LEU A 75 7.12 -13.27 -5.29
CA LEU A 75 6.91 -12.16 -6.24
C LEU A 75 7.37 -12.52 -7.65
N ARG A 76 8.41 -13.33 -7.77
CA ARG A 76 9.02 -13.65 -9.08
C ARG A 76 8.04 -14.42 -9.97
N GLY A 77 7.86 -13.91 -11.19
CA GLY A 77 7.00 -14.54 -12.19
C GLY A 77 5.50 -14.32 -11.98
N GLN A 78 5.11 -13.59 -10.95
CA GLN A 78 3.71 -13.22 -10.75
C GLN A 78 3.37 -12.02 -11.62
N THR A 79 2.41 -12.20 -12.50
CA THR A 79 1.95 -11.16 -13.42
C THR A 79 0.44 -10.98 -13.40
N GLU A 80 -0.30 -11.91 -12.83
CA GLU A 80 -1.76 -11.95 -12.86
C GLU A 80 -2.38 -11.62 -11.52
N LEU A 81 -3.45 -10.83 -11.57
CA LEU A 81 -4.35 -10.56 -10.45
C LEU A 81 -5.62 -11.41 -10.58
N LYS A 82 -6.11 -11.93 -9.47
CA LYS A 82 -7.34 -12.72 -9.40
C LYS A 82 -8.31 -12.13 -8.39
N VAL A 83 -9.58 -12.46 -8.54
CA VAL A 83 -10.62 -12.10 -7.59
C VAL A 83 -11.15 -13.37 -6.91
N ASP A 84 -11.30 -13.29 -5.59
CA ASP A 84 -11.92 -14.33 -4.76
C ASP A 84 -13.07 -13.75 -3.94
N GLY A 85 -13.75 -14.59 -3.15
CA GLY A 85 -14.93 -14.20 -2.38
C GLY A 85 -16.21 -14.33 -3.20
N CYS A 86 -17.18 -13.43 -2.94
CA CYS A 86 -18.51 -13.48 -3.59
C CYS A 86 -18.46 -13.17 -5.09
N ALA A 87 -17.38 -12.57 -5.58
CA ALA A 87 -17.15 -12.23 -6.98
C ALA A 87 -16.08 -13.10 -7.65
N LYS A 88 -15.88 -14.33 -7.16
CA LYS A 88 -14.91 -15.27 -7.72
C LYS A 88 -15.15 -15.47 -9.21
N GLY A 89 -14.06 -15.41 -9.99
CA GLY A 89 -14.12 -15.52 -11.44
C GLY A 89 -14.37 -14.21 -12.20
N SER A 90 -14.51 -13.08 -11.47
CA SER A 90 -14.55 -11.75 -12.06
C SER A 90 -13.23 -11.42 -12.73
N LYS A 91 -13.29 -10.58 -13.78
CA LYS A 91 -12.11 -10.13 -14.53
C LYS A 91 -11.77 -8.71 -14.15
N ILE A 92 -10.61 -8.50 -13.53
CA ILE A 92 -10.08 -7.17 -13.26
C ILE A 92 -9.82 -6.46 -14.59
N PHE A 93 -10.25 -5.20 -14.69
CA PHE A 93 -10.05 -4.38 -15.89
C PHE A 93 -9.39 -3.03 -15.59
N ASP A 94 -9.33 -2.60 -14.35
CA ASP A 94 -8.64 -1.39 -13.91
C ASP A 94 -8.09 -1.56 -12.50
N PHE A 95 -6.86 -1.12 -12.27
CA PHE A 95 -6.27 -1.07 -10.94
C PHE A 95 -5.07 -0.13 -10.91
N THR A 96 -4.71 0.31 -9.70
CA THR A 96 -3.50 1.08 -9.42
C THR A 96 -2.61 0.28 -8.48
N LEU A 97 -1.34 0.09 -8.83
CA LEU A 97 -0.31 -0.45 -7.95
C LEU A 97 0.39 0.72 -7.24
N GLU A 98 0.30 0.77 -5.94
CA GLU A 98 1.06 1.68 -5.09
C GLU A 98 2.23 0.94 -4.47
N VAL A 99 3.45 1.41 -4.74
CA VAL A 99 4.70 0.81 -4.25
C VAL A 99 5.37 1.79 -3.31
N SER A 100 5.65 1.36 -2.09
CA SER A 100 6.41 2.11 -1.09
C SER A 100 7.81 1.50 -0.96
N HIS A 101 8.80 2.21 -1.48
CA HIS A 101 10.21 1.82 -1.46
C HIS A 101 11.07 2.95 -0.90
N ASN A 102 11.87 2.68 0.12
CA ASN A 102 12.72 3.68 0.78
C ASN A 102 11.97 4.96 1.20
N GLY A 103 10.73 4.83 1.69
CA GLY A 103 9.88 5.96 2.10
C GLY A 103 9.27 6.76 0.96
N LYS A 104 9.52 6.40 -0.30
CA LYS A 104 8.92 7.00 -1.49
C LYS A 104 7.78 6.13 -2.00
N VAL A 105 6.63 6.75 -2.25
CA VAL A 105 5.47 6.08 -2.86
C VAL A 105 5.44 6.36 -4.37
N THR A 106 5.32 5.30 -5.15
CA THR A 106 5.15 5.36 -6.61
C THR A 106 3.82 4.71 -6.97
N LYS A 107 3.03 5.34 -7.84
CA LYS A 107 1.74 4.84 -8.30
C LYS A 107 1.82 4.51 -9.79
N LEU A 108 1.40 3.31 -10.15
CA LEU A 108 1.36 2.80 -11.52
C LEU A 108 -0.04 2.27 -11.81
N GLN A 109 -0.66 2.68 -12.92
CA GLN A 109 -2.00 2.25 -13.29
C GLN A 109 -1.97 1.30 -14.48
N ALA A 110 -2.85 0.31 -14.48
CA ALA A 110 -3.08 -0.60 -15.60
C ALA A 110 -4.58 -0.83 -15.81
N LYS A 111 -4.96 -0.95 -17.09
CA LYS A 111 -6.32 -1.28 -17.53
C LYS A 111 -6.38 -2.72 -18.05
N ALA A 112 -6.05 -3.66 -17.19
CA ALA A 112 -5.98 -5.10 -17.48
C ALA A 112 -6.03 -5.89 -16.17
N ASN A 113 -6.03 -7.21 -16.25
CA ASN A 113 -5.84 -8.09 -15.09
C ASN A 113 -4.36 -8.55 -14.95
N VAL A 114 -3.47 -7.99 -15.77
CA VAL A 114 -2.05 -8.37 -15.85
C VAL A 114 -1.19 -7.15 -15.52
N LEU A 115 -0.14 -7.36 -14.75
CA LEU A 115 0.85 -6.33 -14.43
C LEU A 115 1.61 -5.90 -15.69
N SER A 116 1.81 -4.60 -15.86
CA SER A 116 2.69 -4.07 -16.89
C SER A 116 4.16 -4.38 -16.58
N THR A 117 5.02 -4.29 -17.59
CA THR A 117 6.48 -4.48 -17.42
C THR A 117 7.06 -3.54 -16.35
N ASP A 118 6.58 -2.29 -16.30
CA ASP A 118 7.03 -1.31 -15.32
C ASP A 118 6.62 -1.70 -13.89
N MET A 119 5.40 -2.24 -13.71
CA MET A 119 4.93 -2.75 -12.42
C MET A 119 5.75 -3.96 -11.96
N VAL A 120 6.01 -4.91 -12.86
CA VAL A 120 6.85 -6.09 -12.58
C VAL A 120 8.27 -5.65 -12.19
N THR A 121 8.83 -4.67 -12.90
CA THR A 121 10.15 -4.11 -12.60
C THR A 121 10.16 -3.43 -11.23
N ALA A 122 9.15 -2.64 -10.91
CA ALA A 122 9.02 -1.97 -9.62
C ALA A 122 8.91 -3.00 -8.48
N LEU A 123 8.09 -4.04 -8.62
CA LEU A 123 7.94 -5.10 -7.62
C LEU A 123 9.24 -5.91 -7.42
N ASN A 124 9.95 -6.24 -8.50
CA ASN A 124 11.22 -6.96 -8.43
C ASN A 124 12.34 -6.13 -7.77
N GLY A 125 12.23 -4.80 -7.81
CA GLY A 125 13.17 -3.87 -7.16
C GLY A 125 12.97 -3.72 -5.66
N LEU A 126 11.88 -4.24 -5.08
CA LEU A 126 11.58 -4.11 -3.66
C LEU A 126 12.56 -4.90 -2.79
N ASN A 127 12.84 -4.37 -1.61
CA ASN A 127 13.66 -5.00 -0.57
C ASN A 127 12.81 -5.42 0.63
N ALA A 128 13.37 -6.25 1.49
CA ALA A 128 12.72 -6.58 2.76
C ALA A 128 12.40 -5.30 3.55
N GLY A 129 11.17 -5.21 4.05
CA GLY A 129 10.60 -4.02 4.71
C GLY A 129 9.86 -3.07 3.79
N ASP A 130 10.06 -3.12 2.48
CA ASP A 130 9.23 -2.38 1.52
C ASP A 130 7.83 -2.97 1.44
N SER A 131 6.89 -2.19 0.89
CA SER A 131 5.50 -2.63 0.80
C SER A 131 4.84 -2.17 -0.50
N PHE A 132 3.76 -2.85 -0.86
CA PHE A 132 2.93 -2.45 -1.98
C PHE A 132 1.46 -2.81 -1.73
N GLU A 133 0.59 -2.17 -2.48
CA GLU A 133 -0.86 -2.40 -2.41
C GLU A 133 -1.50 -2.17 -3.78
N PHE A 134 -2.54 -2.92 -4.09
CA PHE A 134 -3.37 -2.68 -5.26
C PHE A 134 -4.59 -1.85 -4.84
N THR A 135 -4.70 -0.64 -5.34
CA THR A 135 -5.77 0.30 -4.99
C THR A 135 -6.68 0.57 -6.19
N SER A 136 -7.87 1.10 -5.92
CA SER A 136 -8.86 1.44 -6.97
C SER A 136 -9.12 0.29 -7.95
N THR A 137 -9.12 -0.95 -7.43
CA THR A 137 -9.27 -2.15 -8.27
C THR A 137 -10.74 -2.38 -8.61
N LYS A 138 -11.02 -2.50 -9.93
CA LYS A 138 -12.35 -2.77 -10.47
C LYS A 138 -12.36 -4.03 -11.32
N ALA A 139 -13.42 -4.79 -11.22
CA ALA A 139 -13.60 -6.01 -12.00
C ALA A 139 -15.01 -6.11 -12.57
N TYR A 140 -15.13 -6.75 -13.73
CA TYR A 140 -16.42 -7.20 -14.25
C TYR A 140 -16.79 -8.53 -13.60
N LEU A 141 -18.04 -8.63 -13.12
CA LEU A 141 -18.60 -9.89 -12.65
C LEU A 141 -18.58 -10.95 -13.77
N PRO A 142 -18.73 -12.25 -13.44
CA PRO A 142 -18.72 -13.32 -14.44
C PRO A 142 -19.79 -13.18 -15.53
N ASN A 143 -20.85 -12.39 -15.29
CA ASN A 143 -21.86 -12.06 -16.29
C ASN A 143 -21.36 -11.07 -17.38
N GLY A 144 -20.18 -10.47 -17.19
CA GLY A 144 -19.53 -9.54 -18.12
C GLY A 144 -20.20 -8.19 -18.27
N LYS A 145 -21.16 -7.82 -17.40
CA LYS A 145 -21.95 -6.59 -17.49
C LYS A 145 -21.78 -5.70 -16.26
N ASP A 146 -21.87 -6.31 -15.09
CA ASP A 146 -21.86 -5.57 -13.84
C ASP A 146 -20.43 -5.42 -13.33
N GLU A 147 -20.13 -4.25 -12.78
CA GLU A 147 -18.85 -3.92 -12.19
C GLU A 147 -18.89 -4.09 -10.66
N VAL A 148 -17.75 -4.44 -10.08
CA VAL A 148 -17.57 -4.55 -8.65
C VAL A 148 -16.23 -3.95 -8.26
N ASP A 149 -16.21 -3.26 -7.12
CA ASP A 149 -14.96 -2.83 -6.48
C ASP A 149 -14.34 -4.02 -5.75
N VAL A 150 -13.03 -4.21 -5.95
CA VAL A 150 -12.28 -5.34 -5.39
C VAL A 150 -11.41 -4.81 -4.25
N HIS A 151 -11.61 -5.35 -3.06
CA HIS A 151 -10.83 -4.97 -1.88
C HIS A 151 -9.45 -5.61 -1.92
N SER A 152 -8.45 -4.84 -1.57
CA SER A 152 -7.07 -5.28 -1.45
C SER A 152 -6.54 -5.04 -0.05
N GLN A 153 -5.51 -5.78 0.30
CA GLN A 153 -4.73 -5.56 1.51
C GLN A 153 -3.28 -5.27 1.14
N LYS A 154 -2.59 -4.60 2.05
CA LYS A 154 -1.18 -4.26 1.89
C LYS A 154 -0.31 -5.52 1.96
N PHE A 155 0.66 -5.61 1.07
CA PHE A 155 1.73 -6.60 1.09
C PHE A 155 3.02 -6.00 1.65
N VAL A 156 3.74 -6.77 2.45
CA VAL A 156 5.06 -6.40 3.00
C VAL A 156 6.07 -7.42 2.54
N VAL A 157 7.16 -6.98 1.93
CA VAL A 157 8.23 -7.84 1.43
C VAL A 157 9.11 -8.30 2.60
N VAL A 158 9.36 -9.61 2.70
CA VAL A 158 10.16 -10.24 3.73
C VAL A 158 11.30 -11.07 3.16
#